data_86996818416b3a88058fa2f155bd8fbd
#
_entry.id   86996818416b3a88058fa2f155bd8fbd
#
_cell.length_a   1.000
_cell.length_b   1.000
_cell.length_c   1.000
_cell.angle_alpha   90.00
_cell.angle_beta   90.00
_cell.angle_gamma   90.00
#
_symmetry.space_group_name_H-M   'P 1'
#
loop_
_entity.id
_entity.type
_entity.pdbx_description
1 polymer ?
#
loop_
_entity_poly.entity_id
_entity_poly.type
_entity_poly.pdbx_seq_one_letter_code
_entity_poly.pdbx_strand_id
1 'polypeptide(L)' 'MKYSAFFREIRKKGWWFLRQGKGSHEIWTNGKIEVAIPNHGAKELSSGLEKALRKQMGL' A
#
# COMPACT_ATOMS: atom_id res chain seq x y z
N MET A 1 -11.48 4.54 -2.31
CA MET A 1 -11.46 3.07 -2.09
C MET A 1 -11.01 2.76 -0.68
N LYS A 2 -11.34 1.59 -0.17
CA LYS A 2 -10.89 1.15 1.15
C LYS A 2 -9.44 0.67 1.08
N TYR A 3 -8.72 0.77 2.21
CA TYR A 3 -7.36 0.24 2.28
C TYR A 3 -7.30 -1.22 1.86
N SER A 4 -8.25 -2.04 2.32
CA SER A 4 -8.27 -3.47 1.97
C SER A 4 -8.40 -3.70 0.46
N ALA A 5 -9.18 -2.87 -0.22
CA ALA A 5 -9.33 -2.95 -1.68
C ALA A 5 -8.04 -2.53 -2.38
N PHE A 6 -7.35 -1.51 -1.85
CA PHE A 6 -6.07 -1.07 -2.39
C PHE A 6 -5.02 -2.18 -2.28
N PHE A 7 -4.93 -2.83 -1.11
CA PHE A 7 -3.98 -3.95 -0.93
C PHE A 7 -4.28 -5.10 -1.88
N ARG A 8 -5.57 -5.39 -2.10
CA ARG A 8 -5.95 -6.44 -3.06
C ARG A 8 -5.51 -6.08 -4.48
N GLU A 9 -5.66 -4.83 -4.86
CA GLU A 9 -5.25 -4.37 -6.19
C GLU A 9 -3.74 -4.48 -6.38
N ILE A 10 -2.95 -4.01 -5.42
CA ILE A 10 -1.50 -4.02 -5.58
C ILE A 10 -0.91 -5.43 -5.56
N ARG A 11 -1.56 -6.37 -4.85
CA ARG A 11 -1.16 -7.78 -4.92
C ARG A 11 -1.29 -8.30 -6.35
N LYS A 12 -2.36 -7.97 -7.03
CA LYS A 12 -2.56 -8.37 -8.43
C LYS A 12 -1.52 -7.76 -9.36
N LYS A 13 -0.93 -6.64 -8.95
CA LYS A 13 0.09 -5.94 -9.73
C LYS A 13 1.51 -6.32 -9.35
N GLY A 14 1.68 -7.37 -8.57
CA GLY A 14 3.00 -7.91 -8.26
C GLY A 14 3.64 -7.35 -7.00
N TRP A 15 2.86 -6.71 -6.14
CA TRP A 15 3.33 -6.24 -4.84
C TRP A 15 2.95 -7.24 -3.76
N TRP A 16 3.79 -7.35 -2.71
CA TRP A 16 3.48 -8.23 -1.59
C TRP A 16 3.96 -7.61 -0.28
N PHE A 17 3.36 -8.07 0.81
CA PHE A 17 3.74 -7.66 2.15
C PHE A 17 5.13 -8.19 2.48
N LEU A 18 6.05 -7.30 2.88
CA LEU A 18 7.41 -7.67 3.21
C LEU A 18 7.61 -7.83 4.72
N ARG A 19 7.23 -6.80 5.47
CA ARG A 19 7.37 -6.80 6.93
C ARG A 19 6.53 -5.70 7.55
N GLN A 20 6.31 -5.82 8.85
CA GLN A 20 5.64 -4.77 9.63
C GLN A 20 6.60 -3.59 9.79
N GLY A 21 6.08 -2.38 9.56
CA GLY A 21 6.79 -1.15 9.84
C GLY A 21 6.37 -0.57 11.18
N LYS A 22 6.56 0.74 11.35
CA LYS A 22 6.16 1.44 12.58
C LYS A 22 4.65 1.62 12.65
N GLY A 23 4.07 1.39 13.83
CA GLY A 23 2.64 1.62 14.06
C GLY A 23 1.78 0.80 13.10
N SER A 24 0.87 1.45 12.41
CA SER A 24 -0.01 0.80 11.44
C SER A 24 0.62 0.66 10.05
N HIS A 25 1.86 1.08 9.86
CA HIS A 25 2.53 0.99 8.57
C HIS A 25 2.98 -0.43 8.27
N GLU A 26 2.77 -0.84 7.03
CA GLU A 26 3.28 -2.10 6.49
C GLU A 26 4.25 -1.78 5.36
N ILE A 27 5.34 -2.52 5.30
CA ILE A 27 6.30 -2.36 4.21
C ILE A 27 5.95 -3.35 3.11
N TRP A 28 5.65 -2.83 1.94
CA TRP A 28 5.31 -3.63 0.75
C TRP A 28 6.38 -3.44 -0.30
N THR A 29 6.58 -4.46 -1.11
CA THR A 29 7.62 -4.45 -2.13
C THR A 29 7.14 -5.12 -3.41
N ASN A 30 7.74 -4.72 -4.53
CA ASN A 30 7.59 -5.40 -5.81
C ASN A 30 8.88 -6.16 -6.19
N GLY A 31 9.81 -6.28 -5.26
CA GLY A 31 11.11 -6.88 -5.50
C GLY A 31 12.20 -5.88 -5.89
N LYS A 32 11.82 -4.63 -6.19
CA LYS A 32 12.77 -3.59 -6.59
C LYS A 32 12.81 -2.44 -5.59
N ILE A 33 11.65 -2.00 -5.12
CA ILE A 33 11.54 -0.90 -4.15
C ILE A 33 10.65 -1.31 -3.00
N GLU A 34 10.77 -0.60 -1.89
CA GLU A 34 9.94 -0.79 -0.70
C GLU A 34 9.16 0.47 -0.44
N VAL A 35 7.88 0.33 -0.13
CA VAL A 35 7.00 1.46 0.16
C VAL A 35 6.27 1.19 1.47
N ALA A 36 6.25 2.19 2.36
CA ALA A 36 5.50 2.11 3.60
C ALA A 36 4.05 2.51 3.34
N ILE A 37 3.11 1.65 3.64
CA ILE A 37 1.69 1.87 3.40
C ILE A 37 0.94 1.68 4.71
N PRO A 38 0.20 2.69 5.20
CA PRO A 38 -0.62 2.50 6.40
C PRO A 38 -1.71 1.46 6.12
N ASN A 39 -2.00 0.63 7.10
CA ASN A 39 -3.09 -0.33 6.98
C ASN A 39 -4.16 -0.03 8.03
N HIS A 40 -5.25 0.56 7.59
CA HIS A 40 -6.42 0.84 8.43
C HIS A 40 -7.63 -0.03 8.04
N GLY A 41 -7.38 -1.14 7.39
CA GLY A 41 -8.38 -2.17 7.11
C GLY A 41 -9.54 -1.70 6.24
N ALA A 42 -10.74 -1.69 6.81
CA ALA A 42 -11.95 -1.34 6.07
C ALA A 42 -12.21 0.16 5.96
N LYS A 43 -11.32 1.01 6.52
CA LYS A 43 -11.47 2.46 6.43
C LYS A 43 -11.13 2.96 5.02
N GLU A 44 -11.65 4.14 4.71
CA GLU A 44 -11.39 4.77 3.42
C GLU A 44 -9.96 5.25 3.31
N LEU A 45 -9.36 4.95 2.17
CA LEU A 45 -8.08 5.51 1.77
C LEU A 45 -8.37 6.84 1.08
N SER A 46 -7.81 7.93 1.61
CA SER A 46 -8.06 9.26 1.02
C SER A 46 -7.47 9.33 -0.39
N SER A 47 -8.11 10.12 -1.26
CA SER A 47 -7.65 10.25 -2.64
C SER A 47 -6.25 10.87 -2.73
N GLY A 48 -5.93 11.78 -1.82
CA GLY A 48 -4.59 12.38 -1.77
C GLY A 48 -3.51 11.37 -1.42
N LEU A 49 -3.76 10.55 -0.41
CA LEU A 49 -2.80 9.51 -0.02
C LEU A 49 -2.72 8.43 -1.09
N GLU A 50 -3.84 8.05 -1.68
CA GLU A 50 -3.85 7.08 -2.77
C GLU A 50 -2.96 7.54 -3.93
N LYS A 51 -3.11 8.80 -4.34
CA LYS A 51 -2.29 9.36 -5.42
C LYS A 51 -0.81 9.35 -5.06
N ALA A 52 -0.47 9.72 -3.83
CA ALA A 52 0.92 9.73 -3.37
C ALA A 52 1.51 8.33 -3.38
N LEU A 53 0.77 7.34 -2.89
CA LEU A 53 1.22 5.94 -2.89
C LEU A 53 1.41 5.41 -4.30
N ARG A 54 0.44 5.66 -5.19
CA ARG A 54 0.54 5.21 -6.57
C ARG A 54 1.75 5.83 -7.27
N LYS A 55 2.04 7.09 -7.00
CA LYS A 55 3.20 7.76 -7.55
C LYS A 55 4.50 7.11 -7.07
N GLN A 56 4.61 6.84 -5.77
CA GLN A 56 5.77 6.16 -5.20
C GLN A 56 5.96 4.76 -5.78
N MET A 57 4.87 4.07 -6.03
CA MET A 57 4.88 2.69 -6.52
C MET A 57 4.99 2.60 -8.05
N GLY A 58 4.87 3.71 -8.76
CA GLY A 58 4.89 3.70 -10.21
C GLY A 58 3.60 3.19 -10.84
N LEU A 59 2.50 3.35 -10.13
CA LEU A 59 1.18 2.87 -10.59
C LEU A 59 0.34 3.98 -11.18
#